data_3a8c087dc89dbdbfd8f09e34c96ad173
#
_entry.id   3a8c087dc89dbdbfd8f09e34c96ad173
#
_cell.length_a   1.000
_cell.length_b   1.000
_cell.length_c   1.000
_cell.angle_alpha   90.00
_cell.angle_beta   90.00
_cell.angle_gamma   90.00
#
_symmetry.space_group_name_H-M   'P 1'
#
loop_
_entity.id
_entity.type
_entity.pdbx_description
1 polymer ?
#
loop_
_entity_poly.entity_id
_entity_poly.type
_entity_poly.pdbx_seq_one_letter_code
_entity_poly.pdbx_strand_id
1 'polypeptide(L)'
;DISGEMLRLLKSNAEKHGIANIRYIHRSWEETCSTDTIEPHDVVVASRSLMAGNLRESISRIDRLARRAVYMTFPVVHSSLDREVYRMLGRTLTENPLYLSIYAMLFQMGIMANVDMIRSVRTAQYNGIDDIFDRIRWRADELSDTDEIKVRKFLEEKFGEQNPSSVITFNRDSLWALVWWRKA
;
A
#
# COMPACT_ATOMS: atom_id res chain seq x y z
N ASP A 1 -4.27 3.35 -12.92
CA ASP A 1 -3.24 2.42 -12.44
C ASP A 1 -2.26 2.13 -13.58
N ILE A 2 -0.96 1.95 -13.25
CA ILE A 2 0.08 1.57 -14.20
C ILE A 2 0.04 0.06 -14.51
N SER A 3 -0.52 -0.75 -13.62
CA SER A 3 -0.62 -2.20 -13.80
C SER A 3 -1.88 -2.58 -14.58
N GLY A 4 -1.68 -3.06 -15.81
CA GLY A 4 -2.77 -3.59 -16.63
C GLY A 4 -3.45 -4.82 -16.02
N GLU A 5 -2.71 -5.59 -15.20
CA GLU A 5 -3.27 -6.73 -14.48
C GLU A 5 -4.21 -6.29 -13.35
N MET A 6 -3.82 -5.28 -12.58
CA MET A 6 -4.69 -4.70 -11.54
C MET A 6 -5.97 -4.11 -12.14
N LEU A 7 -5.87 -3.47 -13.31
CA LEU A 7 -7.05 -2.96 -14.02
C LEU A 7 -7.96 -4.09 -14.54
N ARG A 8 -7.38 -5.21 -15.00
CA ARG A 8 -8.18 -6.40 -15.37
C ARG A 8 -8.90 -7.00 -14.18
N LEU A 9 -8.24 -7.11 -13.03
CA LEU A 9 -8.85 -7.57 -11.78
C LEU A 9 -9.96 -6.63 -11.32
N LEU A 10 -9.72 -5.32 -11.37
CA LEU A 10 -10.73 -4.31 -11.04
C LEU A 10 -11.97 -4.45 -11.94
N LYS A 11 -11.77 -4.60 -13.26
CA LYS A 11 -12.86 -4.81 -14.23
C LYS A 11 -13.66 -6.08 -13.91
N SER A 12 -12.98 -7.20 -13.69
CA SER A 12 -13.63 -8.47 -13.33
C SER A 12 -14.44 -8.36 -12.04
N ASN A 13 -13.90 -7.66 -11.03
CA ASN A 13 -14.61 -7.44 -9.78
C ASN A 13 -15.84 -6.53 -9.97
N ALA A 14 -15.72 -5.47 -10.75
CA ALA A 14 -16.84 -4.58 -11.07
C ALA A 14 -17.97 -5.34 -11.77
N GLU A 15 -17.65 -6.16 -12.76
CA GLU A 15 -18.63 -7.00 -13.47
C GLU A 15 -19.34 -7.98 -12.53
N LYS A 16 -18.60 -8.66 -11.64
CA LYS A 16 -19.18 -9.57 -10.63
C LYS A 16 -20.17 -8.87 -9.69
N HIS A 17 -19.97 -7.60 -9.43
CA HIS A 17 -20.84 -6.81 -8.55
C HIS A 17 -21.85 -5.93 -9.28
N GLY A 18 -21.97 -6.08 -10.61
CA GLY A 18 -22.90 -5.29 -11.44
C GLY A 18 -22.58 -3.79 -11.48
N ILE A 19 -21.32 -3.40 -11.27
CA ILE A 19 -20.90 -2.01 -11.26
C ILE A 19 -20.45 -1.62 -12.68
N ALA A 20 -21.20 -0.74 -13.34
CA ALA A 20 -20.96 -0.33 -14.73
C ALA A 20 -20.42 1.09 -14.89
N ASN A 21 -20.44 1.90 -13.85
CA ASN A 21 -20.08 3.32 -13.88
C ASN A 21 -18.61 3.60 -13.52
N ILE A 22 -17.68 2.74 -13.99
CA ILE A 22 -16.25 2.89 -13.76
C ILE A 22 -15.55 3.23 -15.07
N ARG A 23 -14.72 4.26 -15.04
CA ARG A 23 -13.76 4.58 -16.10
C ARG A 23 -12.37 4.10 -15.69
N TYR A 24 -11.75 3.25 -16.50
CA TYR A 24 -10.42 2.71 -16.29
C TYR A 24 -9.40 3.53 -17.09
N ILE A 25 -8.30 3.92 -16.43
CA ILE A 25 -7.21 4.66 -17.08
C ILE A 25 -5.92 3.90 -16.82
N HIS A 26 -5.32 3.33 -17.88
CA HIS A 26 -4.03 2.62 -17.82
C HIS A 26 -2.89 3.61 -18.04
N ARG A 27 -2.44 4.25 -17.00
CA ARG A 27 -1.32 5.21 -17.00
C ARG A 27 -0.68 5.29 -15.61
N SER A 28 0.57 5.76 -15.56
CA SER A 28 1.18 6.18 -14.31
C SER A 28 0.51 7.46 -13.79
N TRP A 29 0.66 7.73 -12.51
CA TRP A 29 0.17 8.97 -11.92
C TRP A 29 0.92 10.18 -12.49
N GLU A 30 2.23 10.05 -12.71
CA GLU A 30 3.11 11.06 -13.26
C GLU A 30 2.69 11.45 -14.69
N GLU A 31 2.44 10.48 -15.57
CA GLU A 31 1.93 10.72 -16.92
C GLU A 31 0.55 11.37 -16.90
N THR A 32 -0.30 10.93 -15.99
CA THR A 32 -1.62 11.54 -15.81
C THR A 32 -1.48 12.98 -15.34
N CYS A 33 -0.44 13.29 -14.57
CA CYS A 33 -0.12 14.62 -14.10
C CYS A 33 0.25 15.59 -15.23
N SER A 34 0.82 15.13 -16.31
CA SER A 34 1.28 15.98 -17.41
C SER A 34 0.18 16.37 -18.44
N THR A 35 -0.98 15.72 -18.41
CA THR A 35 -1.93 15.78 -19.53
C THR A 35 -3.28 16.46 -19.26
N ASP A 36 -3.56 16.96 -18.07
CA ASP A 36 -4.84 17.60 -17.66
C ASP A 36 -6.14 16.87 -18.13
N THR A 37 -6.05 15.54 -18.29
CA THR A 37 -7.13 14.73 -18.88
C THR A 37 -8.14 14.21 -17.87
N ILE A 38 -7.97 14.50 -16.57
CA ILE A 38 -8.90 14.08 -15.53
C ILE A 38 -9.72 15.27 -15.07
N GLU A 39 -11.03 15.16 -15.27
CA GLU A 39 -11.98 16.13 -14.75
C GLU A 39 -12.04 16.09 -13.21
N PRO A 40 -12.31 17.24 -12.58
CA PRO A 40 -12.51 17.26 -11.11
C PRO A 40 -13.68 16.39 -10.68
N HIS A 41 -13.50 15.68 -9.57
CA HIS A 41 -14.47 14.80 -8.93
C HIS A 41 -14.87 15.33 -7.54
N ASP A 42 -16.02 14.94 -7.03
CA ASP A 42 -16.43 15.35 -5.69
C ASP A 42 -15.44 14.85 -4.62
N VAL A 43 -14.99 13.61 -4.77
CA VAL A 43 -14.07 12.96 -3.84
C VAL A 43 -12.90 12.36 -4.60
N VAL A 44 -11.69 12.56 -4.09
CA VAL A 44 -10.49 11.87 -4.58
C VAL A 44 -9.95 10.96 -3.48
N VAL A 45 -9.71 9.70 -3.84
CA VAL A 45 -9.15 8.69 -2.94
C VAL A 45 -7.82 8.19 -3.50
N ALA A 46 -6.74 8.36 -2.73
CA ALA A 46 -5.42 7.83 -3.04
C ALA A 46 -5.01 6.82 -1.97
N SER A 47 -5.40 5.57 -2.17
CA SER A 47 -5.10 4.49 -1.23
C SER A 47 -3.94 3.65 -1.73
N ARG A 48 -2.80 3.67 -1.00
CA ARG A 48 -1.60 2.88 -1.32
C ARG A 48 -0.99 3.18 -2.70
N SER A 49 -1.18 4.37 -3.20
CA SER A 49 -0.82 4.76 -4.58
C SER A 49 0.16 5.93 -4.67
N LEU A 50 0.46 6.62 -3.55
CA LEU A 50 1.37 7.75 -3.49
C LEU A 50 2.64 7.36 -2.74
N MET A 51 3.50 6.56 -3.35
CA MET A 51 4.72 6.04 -2.71
C MET A 51 6.02 6.52 -3.38
N ALA A 52 5.95 7.15 -4.54
CA ALA A 52 7.11 7.57 -5.33
C ALA A 52 6.89 8.93 -6.00
N GLY A 53 7.97 9.53 -6.46
CA GLY A 53 7.94 10.78 -7.21
C GLY A 53 7.84 12.05 -6.36
N ASN A 54 7.44 13.15 -6.97
CA ASN A 54 7.26 14.44 -6.30
C ASN A 54 5.94 14.48 -5.52
N LEU A 55 5.97 14.12 -4.25
CA LEU A 55 4.79 14.05 -3.38
C LEU A 55 4.05 15.40 -3.28
N ARG A 56 4.78 16.51 -3.19
CA ARG A 56 4.16 17.85 -3.09
C ARG A 56 3.32 18.17 -4.34
N GLU A 57 3.85 17.87 -5.50
CA GLU A 57 3.16 18.08 -6.77
C GLU A 57 1.95 17.15 -6.90
N SER A 58 2.12 15.87 -6.56
CA SER A 58 1.04 14.87 -6.55
C SER A 58 -0.09 15.29 -5.63
N ILE A 59 0.21 15.75 -4.41
CA ILE A 59 -0.79 16.22 -3.45
C ILE A 59 -1.49 17.49 -3.96
N SER A 60 -0.74 18.46 -4.48
CA SER A 60 -1.32 19.68 -5.05
C SER A 60 -2.32 19.36 -6.17
N ARG A 61 -2.00 18.36 -6.99
CA ARG A 61 -2.88 17.94 -8.07
C ARG A 61 -4.11 17.20 -7.56
N ILE A 62 -3.95 16.27 -6.62
CA ILE A 62 -5.06 15.59 -5.94
C ILE A 62 -6.02 16.60 -5.34
N ASP A 63 -5.47 17.62 -4.68
CA ASP A 63 -6.28 18.69 -4.10
C ASP A 63 -7.07 19.45 -5.16
N ARG A 64 -6.45 19.83 -6.31
CA ARG A 64 -7.17 20.51 -7.41
C ARG A 64 -8.26 19.63 -8.04
N LEU A 65 -8.04 18.32 -8.11
CA LEU A 65 -9.01 17.39 -8.69
C LEU A 65 -10.19 17.09 -7.76
N ALA A 66 -10.07 17.38 -6.47
CA ALA A 66 -11.15 17.18 -5.51
C ALA A 66 -12.01 18.46 -5.41
N ARG A 67 -13.33 18.31 -5.55
CA ARG A 67 -14.28 19.41 -5.31
C ARG A 67 -14.69 19.51 -3.85
N ARG A 68 -14.75 18.39 -3.12
CA ARG A 68 -15.31 18.33 -1.75
C ARG A 68 -14.37 17.72 -0.72
N ALA A 69 -13.69 16.61 -1.06
CA ALA A 69 -12.86 15.93 -0.08
C ALA A 69 -11.75 15.10 -0.73
N VAL A 70 -10.65 14.94 0.02
CA VAL A 70 -9.54 14.05 -0.32
C VAL A 70 -9.32 13.06 0.82
N TYR A 71 -9.05 11.80 0.46
CA TYR A 71 -8.68 10.74 1.39
C TYR A 71 -7.42 10.02 0.90
N MET A 72 -6.42 9.92 1.74
CA MET A 72 -5.16 9.21 1.43
C MET A 72 -4.84 8.22 2.54
N THR A 73 -4.30 7.04 2.20
CA THR A 73 -3.88 6.05 3.20
C THR A 73 -2.41 5.73 3.11
N PHE A 74 -1.75 5.70 4.26
CA PHE A 74 -0.33 5.38 4.40
C PHE A 74 -0.11 4.30 5.46
N PRO A 75 0.80 3.35 5.24
CA PRO A 75 1.15 2.39 6.28
C PRO A 75 1.86 3.11 7.43
N VAL A 76 1.53 2.71 8.67
CA VAL A 76 2.13 3.27 9.88
C VAL A 76 3.16 2.32 10.46
N VAL A 77 2.82 1.02 10.50
CA VAL A 77 3.69 -0.01 11.05
C VAL A 77 3.83 -1.18 10.09
N HIS A 78 4.96 -1.84 10.16
CA HIS A 78 5.20 -3.09 9.46
C HIS A 78 4.40 -4.24 10.08
N SER A 79 4.10 -5.28 9.31
CA SER A 79 3.40 -6.46 9.81
C SER A 79 4.24 -7.19 10.88
N SER A 80 3.58 -7.99 11.71
CA SER A 80 4.26 -8.83 12.71
C SER A 80 5.33 -9.72 12.07
N LEU A 81 5.02 -10.34 10.93
CA LEU A 81 5.96 -11.18 10.19
C LEU A 81 7.18 -10.40 9.69
N ASP A 82 7.00 -9.20 9.13
CA ASP A 82 8.11 -8.36 8.69
C ASP A 82 9.04 -8.04 9.88
N ARG A 83 8.48 -7.67 11.04
CA ARG A 83 9.25 -7.41 12.26
C ARG A 83 10.01 -8.64 12.77
N GLU A 84 9.42 -9.83 12.71
CA GLU A 84 10.08 -11.07 13.10
C GLU A 84 11.25 -11.39 12.16
N VAL A 85 11.07 -11.26 10.86
CA VAL A 85 12.12 -11.48 9.86
C VAL A 85 13.29 -10.53 10.07
N TYR A 86 13.04 -9.22 10.22
CA TYR A 86 14.12 -8.25 10.45
C TYR A 86 14.87 -8.53 11.77
N ARG A 87 14.14 -8.90 12.84
CA ARG A 87 14.78 -9.27 14.10
C ARG A 87 15.65 -10.53 13.94
N MET A 88 15.18 -11.54 13.22
CA MET A 88 15.93 -12.78 12.94
C MET A 88 17.20 -12.49 12.13
N LEU A 89 17.14 -11.54 11.20
CA LEU A 89 18.30 -11.08 10.42
C LEU A 89 19.26 -10.18 11.22
N GLY A 90 18.95 -9.84 12.49
CA GLY A 90 19.72 -8.89 13.28
C GLY A 90 19.64 -7.44 12.75
N ARG A 91 18.63 -7.15 11.94
CA ARG A 91 18.41 -5.82 11.35
C ARG A 91 17.38 -5.03 12.15
N THR A 92 17.60 -3.72 12.25
CA THR A 92 16.58 -2.82 12.81
C THR A 92 15.60 -2.43 11.71
N LEU A 93 14.33 -2.75 11.92
CA LEU A 93 13.27 -2.26 11.05
C LEU A 93 12.92 -0.83 11.46
N THR A 94 13.36 0.12 10.68
CA THR A 94 13.03 1.54 10.94
C THR A 94 11.59 1.80 10.51
N GLU A 95 10.75 2.08 11.48
CA GLU A 95 9.41 2.58 11.19
C GLU A 95 9.55 4.06 10.79
N ASN A 96 9.30 4.33 9.52
CA ASN A 96 9.26 5.71 9.00
C ASN A 96 7.83 6.04 8.62
N PRO A 97 7.03 6.58 9.54
CA PRO A 97 5.63 6.87 9.27
C PRO A 97 5.53 8.06 8.31
N LEU A 98 5.58 7.77 7.01
CA LEU A 98 5.49 8.75 5.92
C LEU A 98 4.33 9.74 6.09
N TYR A 99 3.24 9.31 6.74
CA TYR A 99 2.09 10.18 6.98
C TYR A 99 2.43 11.43 7.81
N LEU A 100 3.44 11.39 8.70
CA LEU A 100 3.86 12.55 9.47
C LEU A 100 4.51 13.61 8.57
N SER A 101 5.38 13.19 7.67
CA SER A 101 6.01 14.08 6.68
C SER A 101 4.97 14.67 5.74
N ILE A 102 3.99 13.86 5.32
CA ILE A 102 2.88 14.31 4.48
C ILE A 102 1.99 15.29 5.22
N TYR A 103 1.67 15.03 6.49
CA TYR A 103 0.88 15.95 7.30
C TYR A 103 1.57 17.31 7.46
N ALA A 104 2.88 17.32 7.76
CA ALA A 104 3.66 18.54 7.82
C ALA A 104 3.69 19.29 6.48
N MET A 105 3.80 18.56 5.37
CA MET A 105 3.74 19.13 4.01
C MET A 105 2.37 19.74 3.71
N LEU A 106 1.29 19.08 4.05
CA LEU A 106 -0.08 19.60 3.90
C LEU A 106 -0.26 20.90 4.68
N PHE A 107 0.21 20.94 5.93
CA PHE A 107 0.18 22.14 6.74
C PHE A 107 0.94 23.31 6.08
N GLN A 108 2.14 23.07 5.54
CA GLN A 108 2.90 24.06 4.77
C GLN A 108 2.20 24.51 3.49
N MET A 109 1.31 23.70 2.94
CA MET A 109 0.49 24.03 1.77
C MET A 109 -0.81 24.77 2.16
N GLY A 110 -1.02 25.05 3.45
CA GLY A 110 -2.24 25.67 3.95
C GLY A 110 -3.43 24.72 4.07
N ILE A 111 -3.19 23.41 3.97
CA ILE A 111 -4.24 22.39 4.05
C ILE A 111 -4.30 21.84 5.47
N MET A 112 -5.42 22.10 6.15
CA MET A 112 -5.69 21.59 7.50
C MET A 112 -6.30 20.19 7.39
N ALA A 113 -5.45 19.17 7.37
CA ALA A 113 -5.87 17.79 7.26
C ALA A 113 -6.20 17.17 8.63
N ASN A 114 -7.04 16.14 8.61
CA ASN A 114 -7.28 15.24 9.73
C ASN A 114 -6.47 13.97 9.56
N VAL A 115 -6.18 13.27 10.66
CA VAL A 115 -5.51 11.97 10.67
C VAL A 115 -6.28 11.02 11.56
N ASP A 116 -6.78 9.94 10.98
CA ASP A 116 -7.41 8.85 11.71
C ASP A 116 -6.58 7.57 11.58
N MET A 117 -6.50 6.78 12.63
CA MET A 117 -5.77 5.51 12.64
C MET A 117 -6.74 4.36 12.37
N ILE A 118 -6.50 3.64 11.28
CA ILE A 118 -7.30 2.48 10.88
C ILE A 118 -6.51 1.21 11.18
N ARG A 119 -6.97 0.44 12.17
CA ARG A 119 -6.44 -0.90 12.43
C ARG A 119 -7.21 -1.92 11.60
N SER A 120 -6.50 -2.74 10.87
CA SER A 120 -7.07 -3.82 10.08
C SER A 120 -6.40 -5.14 10.44
N VAL A 121 -7.20 -6.13 10.79
CA VAL A 121 -6.77 -7.52 10.93
C VAL A 121 -7.37 -8.29 9.76
N ARG A 122 -6.53 -8.92 8.96
CA ARG A 122 -6.96 -9.72 7.82
C ARG A 122 -6.34 -11.10 7.90
N THR A 123 -7.13 -12.09 7.60
CA THR A 123 -6.61 -13.43 7.33
C THR A 123 -5.92 -13.41 5.97
N ALA A 124 -4.61 -13.59 5.96
CA ALA A 124 -3.82 -13.71 4.75
C ALA A 124 -3.68 -15.19 4.38
N GLN A 125 -3.85 -15.47 3.10
CA GLN A 125 -3.68 -16.81 2.51
C GLN A 125 -2.52 -16.77 1.53
N TYR A 126 -1.66 -17.76 1.58
CA TYR A 126 -0.47 -17.91 0.74
C TYR A 126 -0.40 -19.32 0.18
N ASN A 127 0.02 -19.45 -1.06
CA ASN A 127 0.19 -20.73 -1.76
C ASN A 127 1.56 -21.34 -1.42
N GLY A 128 1.82 -21.57 -0.14
CA GLY A 128 3.08 -22.12 0.34
C GLY A 128 4.11 -21.06 0.77
N ILE A 129 5.27 -21.55 1.19
CA ILE A 129 6.37 -20.73 1.73
C ILE A 129 6.96 -19.80 0.67
N ASP A 130 7.04 -20.22 -0.58
CA ASP A 130 7.60 -19.42 -1.66
C ASP A 130 6.80 -18.12 -1.90
N ASP A 131 5.48 -18.17 -1.85
CA ASP A 131 4.62 -16.98 -1.96
C ASP A 131 4.86 -16.00 -0.80
N ILE A 132 5.08 -16.50 0.42
CA ILE A 132 5.44 -15.69 1.57
C ILE A 132 6.84 -15.07 1.38
N PHE A 133 7.81 -15.88 0.94
CA PHE A 133 9.18 -15.47 0.72
C PHE A 133 9.29 -14.36 -0.34
N ASP A 134 8.66 -14.54 -1.49
CA ASP A 134 8.65 -13.56 -2.58
C ASP A 134 8.07 -12.21 -2.11
N ARG A 135 7.08 -12.27 -1.26
CA ARG A 135 6.46 -11.09 -0.67
C ARG A 135 7.35 -10.35 0.32
N ILE A 136 8.14 -11.11 1.11
CA ILE A 136 9.16 -10.55 2.01
C ILE A 136 10.28 -9.93 1.17
N ARG A 137 10.79 -10.65 0.17
CA ARG A 137 11.83 -10.19 -0.74
C ARG A 137 11.47 -8.89 -1.45
N TRP A 138 10.24 -8.78 -1.92
CA TRP A 138 9.75 -7.54 -2.57
C TRP A 138 9.70 -6.32 -1.63
N ARG A 139 9.61 -6.55 -0.31
CA ARG A 139 9.52 -5.48 0.71
C ARG A 139 10.83 -5.18 1.39
N ALA A 140 11.70 -6.16 1.47
CA ALA A 140 12.99 -6.00 2.12
C ALA A 140 13.94 -5.22 1.21
N ASP A 141 14.60 -4.22 1.78
CA ASP A 141 15.74 -3.59 1.12
C ASP A 141 16.83 -4.66 0.96
N GLU A 142 17.23 -4.93 -0.25
CA GLU A 142 18.27 -5.86 -0.70
C GLU A 142 18.64 -6.99 0.30
N LEU A 143 18.08 -8.16 0.11
CA LEU A 143 18.49 -9.38 0.81
C LEU A 143 19.74 -9.95 0.12
N SER A 144 20.80 -10.23 0.88
CA SER A 144 21.92 -11.02 0.39
C SER A 144 21.50 -12.49 0.24
N ASP A 145 22.23 -13.26 -0.57
CA ASP A 145 21.98 -14.71 -0.72
C ASP A 145 21.96 -15.44 0.64
N THR A 146 22.83 -15.01 1.57
CA THR A 146 22.85 -15.55 2.94
C THR A 146 21.59 -15.20 3.72
N ASP A 147 21.05 -14.00 3.53
CA ASP A 147 19.80 -13.58 4.19
C ASP A 147 18.60 -14.34 3.61
N GLU A 148 18.58 -14.56 2.31
CA GLU A 148 17.52 -15.35 1.67
C GLU A 148 17.47 -16.76 2.23
N ILE A 149 18.62 -17.43 2.39
CA ILE A 149 18.71 -18.76 3.00
C ILE A 149 18.16 -18.73 4.45
N LYS A 150 18.54 -17.72 5.24
CA LYS A 150 18.06 -17.59 6.62
C LYS A 150 16.55 -17.36 6.67
N VAL A 151 16.02 -16.50 5.79
CA VAL A 151 14.57 -16.22 5.72
C VAL A 151 13.79 -17.47 5.34
N ARG A 152 14.26 -18.23 4.33
CA ARG A 152 13.61 -19.48 3.94
C ARG A 152 13.58 -20.48 5.09
N LYS A 153 14.71 -20.69 5.75
CA LYS A 153 14.79 -21.58 6.91
C LYS A 153 13.84 -21.14 8.02
N PHE A 154 13.79 -19.86 8.34
CA PHE A 154 12.86 -19.30 9.32
C PHE A 154 11.39 -19.56 8.95
N LEU A 155 11.04 -19.40 7.67
CA LEU A 155 9.67 -19.66 7.21
C LEU A 155 9.33 -21.16 7.26
N GLU A 156 10.27 -22.04 6.93
CA GLU A 156 10.14 -23.49 7.05
C GLU A 156 9.92 -23.91 8.51
N GLU A 157 10.71 -23.38 9.45
CA GLU A 157 10.56 -23.62 10.88
C GLU A 157 9.21 -23.12 11.42
N LYS A 158 8.74 -21.96 10.91
CA LYS A 158 7.51 -21.34 11.38
C LYS A 158 6.24 -21.96 10.78
N PHE A 159 6.29 -22.39 9.52
CA PHE A 159 5.11 -22.81 8.74
C PHE A 159 5.26 -24.21 8.14
N GLY A 160 6.43 -24.85 8.22
CA GLY A 160 6.77 -26.07 7.52
C GLY A 160 6.11 -27.34 8.00
N GLU A 161 5.50 -27.33 9.20
CA GLU A 161 4.66 -28.44 9.67
C GLU A 161 3.33 -28.54 8.89
N GLN A 162 2.98 -27.51 8.16
CA GLN A 162 1.88 -27.52 7.20
C GLN A 162 2.41 -28.06 5.87
N ASN A 163 1.78 -29.11 5.35
CA ASN A 163 2.13 -29.74 4.06
C ASN A 163 2.54 -28.69 3.02
N PRO A 164 3.69 -28.82 2.31
CA PRO A 164 4.21 -27.82 1.35
C PRO A 164 3.23 -27.38 0.27
N SER A 165 2.22 -28.19 0.01
CA SER A 165 1.13 -27.93 -0.95
C SER A 165 -0.09 -27.28 -0.31
N SER A 166 -0.10 -26.97 1.01
CA SER A 166 -1.27 -26.43 1.69
C SER A 166 -1.23 -24.90 1.68
N VAL A 167 -2.41 -24.30 1.59
CA VAL A 167 -2.59 -22.86 1.76
C VAL A 167 -2.22 -22.47 3.19
N ILE A 168 -1.16 -21.70 3.34
CA ILE A 168 -0.74 -21.15 4.63
C ILE A 168 -1.61 -19.97 4.98
N THR A 169 -2.25 -20.03 6.13
CA THR A 169 -3.20 -19.01 6.59
C THR A 169 -2.76 -18.45 7.94
N PHE A 170 -2.60 -17.11 8.03
CA PHE A 170 -2.36 -16.45 9.31
C PHE A 170 -2.96 -15.05 9.36
N ASN A 171 -3.20 -14.57 10.57
CA ASN A 171 -3.72 -13.24 10.78
C ASN A 171 -2.61 -12.22 10.57
N ARG A 172 -2.86 -11.28 9.67
CA ARG A 172 -1.99 -10.14 9.40
C ARG A 172 -2.63 -8.89 9.97
N ASP A 173 -1.99 -8.33 10.96
CA ASP A 173 -2.32 -7.02 11.50
C ASP A 173 -1.65 -5.91 10.68
N SER A 174 -2.32 -4.81 10.56
CA SER A 174 -1.78 -3.60 9.94
C SER A 174 -2.42 -2.36 10.55
N LEU A 175 -1.61 -1.31 10.68
CA LEU A 175 -2.06 0.02 11.09
C LEU A 175 -1.84 0.98 9.93
N TRP A 176 -2.87 1.70 9.57
CA TRP A 176 -2.87 2.68 8.49
C TRP A 176 -3.24 4.04 9.04
N ALA A 177 -2.58 5.08 8.57
CA ALA A 177 -3.03 6.45 8.75
C ALA A 177 -3.92 6.83 7.56
N LEU A 178 -5.15 7.22 7.85
CA LEU A 178 -6.04 7.89 6.91
C LEU A 178 -5.85 9.40 7.09
N VAL A 179 -5.23 10.02 6.11
CA VAL A 179 -5.04 11.48 6.05
C VAL A 179 -6.10 12.05 5.14
N TRP A 180 -6.92 12.97 5.63
CA TRP A 180 -8.04 13.48 4.85
C TRP A 180 -8.38 14.94 5.18
N TRP A 181 -8.97 15.63 4.21
CA TRP A 181 -9.49 16.99 4.40
C TRP A 181 -10.71 17.24 3.53
N ARG A 182 -11.44 18.27 3.88
CA ARG A 182 -12.56 18.79 3.08
C ARG A 182 -12.15 20.10 2.45
N LYS A 183 -12.67 20.34 1.26
CA LYS A 183 -12.58 21.65 0.61
C LYS A 183 -13.61 22.59 1.21
N ALA A 184 -13.22 23.85 1.37
CA ALA A 184 -14.11 24.90 1.80
C ALA A 184 -15.13 25.28 0.71
#